data_5081301ea6ce7e3318a814c183ea8bce
#
_entry.id   5081301ea6ce7e3318a814c183ea8bce
#
_cell.length_a   1.000
_cell.length_b   1.000
_cell.length_c   1.000
_cell.angle_alpha   90.00
_cell.angle_beta   90.00
_cell.angle_gamma   90.00
#
_symmetry.space_group_name_H-M   'P 1'
#
loop_
_entity.id
_entity.type
_entity.pdbx_description
1 polymer ?
#
loop_
_entity_poly.entity_id
_entity_poly.type
_entity_poly.pdbx_seq_one_letter_code
_entity_poly.pdbx_strand_id
1 'polypeptide(L)'
;MDYTLEATHHKEKLLKTVYALQVKSDTTLQKASPLLSNHHGMGMVTEHQVHQLAEKVKGICHDLDNIKNLLYYRQNNLVQQIPNPNGSSYGGPSGIHCSLDGSIYITSENAPCVHILSCSGQTQQLLPCIEWGRESEAFLPEDVTVTRSGMVAVADMLNRAICVFSHHSRFPKGEWIKIGKVNSPRGIGVDSSGKILVTDYTQGKVHSFALDHAFKILSTHTVSNLCGPRYVSLGPDGGFLVSEECGDVKLFNNQHKLVYSLGSKYGHQFGNPSGVCADIEGNILVADEQHRTVHLFPKSGSPICLVSEGLRKPTGLTCSTSGQLLVADTGDNCIKVFKYRVRPAYSSDAPWVSCDSPNLTPRQRTGSMPL
;
A
#
# COMPACT_ATOMS: atom_id res chain seq x y z
N MET A 1 -25.64 -21.01 -13.69
CA MET A 1 -25.15 -20.74 -12.30
C MET A 1 -24.14 -21.79 -11.80
N ASP A 2 -24.12 -22.99 -12.38
CA ASP A 2 -23.25 -24.10 -11.89
C ASP A 2 -21.79 -24.08 -12.37
N TYR A 3 -21.51 -23.53 -13.57
CA TYR A 3 -20.14 -23.50 -14.10
C TYR A 3 -19.13 -22.67 -13.31
N THR A 4 -19.60 -21.62 -12.61
CA THR A 4 -18.73 -20.78 -11.78
C THR A 4 -18.36 -21.44 -10.46
N LEU A 5 -19.24 -22.30 -9.90
CA LEU A 5 -18.99 -23.02 -8.68
C LEU A 5 -18.00 -24.17 -8.87
N GLU A 6 -18.15 -24.94 -9.97
CA GLU A 6 -17.23 -26.01 -10.34
C GLU A 6 -15.82 -25.49 -10.66
N ALA A 7 -15.73 -24.39 -11.40
CA ALA A 7 -14.45 -23.74 -11.69
C ALA A 7 -13.75 -23.24 -10.43
N THR A 8 -14.50 -22.73 -9.46
CA THR A 8 -13.97 -22.27 -8.16
C THR A 8 -13.46 -23.46 -7.34
N HIS A 9 -14.21 -24.55 -7.29
CA HIS A 9 -13.81 -25.76 -6.55
C HIS A 9 -12.57 -26.43 -7.17
N HIS A 10 -12.49 -26.48 -8.50
CA HIS A 10 -11.32 -27.01 -9.20
C HIS A 10 -10.06 -26.17 -8.95
N LYS A 11 -10.21 -24.85 -8.92
CA LYS A 11 -9.14 -23.89 -8.58
C LYS A 11 -8.64 -24.07 -7.15
N GLU A 12 -9.54 -24.27 -6.18
CA GLU A 12 -9.18 -24.57 -4.78
C GLU A 12 -8.42 -25.89 -4.63
N LYS A 13 -8.83 -26.92 -5.35
CA LYS A 13 -8.16 -28.23 -5.34
C LYS A 13 -6.75 -28.13 -5.91
N LEU A 14 -6.59 -27.39 -7.01
CA LEU A 14 -5.27 -27.11 -7.61
C LEU A 14 -4.36 -26.35 -6.64
N LEU A 15 -4.86 -25.30 -5.96
CA LEU A 15 -4.13 -24.55 -4.95
C LEU A 15 -3.62 -25.44 -3.81
N LYS A 16 -4.46 -26.33 -3.28
CA LYS A 16 -4.06 -27.30 -2.25
C LYS A 16 -2.95 -28.21 -2.73
N THR A 17 -3.05 -28.69 -3.98
CA THR A 17 -2.05 -29.58 -4.57
C THR A 17 -0.71 -28.87 -4.76
N VAL A 18 -0.73 -27.62 -5.26
CA VAL A 18 0.48 -26.79 -5.45
C VAL A 18 1.15 -26.49 -4.10
N TYR A 19 0.36 -26.14 -3.08
CA TYR A 19 0.88 -25.90 -1.73
C TYR A 19 1.52 -27.16 -1.12
N ALA A 20 0.87 -28.32 -1.26
CA ALA A 20 1.44 -29.57 -0.77
C ALA A 20 2.74 -29.96 -1.49
N LEU A 21 2.86 -29.69 -2.80
CA LEU A 21 4.08 -29.92 -3.58
C LEU A 21 5.19 -28.96 -3.15
N GLN A 22 4.89 -27.71 -2.85
CA GLN A 22 5.84 -26.72 -2.38
C GLN A 22 6.43 -27.12 -1.03
N VAL A 23 5.58 -27.46 -0.05
CA VAL A 23 6.03 -27.94 1.27
C VAL A 23 6.92 -29.20 1.14
N LYS A 24 6.57 -30.12 0.22
CA LYS A 24 7.37 -31.31 -0.04
C LYS A 24 8.72 -30.97 -0.69
N SER A 25 8.75 -30.00 -1.59
CA SER A 25 9.99 -29.49 -2.22
C SER A 25 10.91 -28.84 -1.21
N ASP A 26 10.40 -27.95 -0.35
CA ASP A 26 11.15 -27.27 0.70
C ASP A 26 11.72 -28.26 1.72
N THR A 27 10.90 -29.26 2.12
CA THR A 27 11.33 -30.32 3.04
C THR A 27 12.43 -31.18 2.43
N THR A 28 12.38 -31.41 1.12
CA THR A 28 13.40 -32.19 0.38
C THR A 28 14.70 -31.41 0.28
N LEU A 29 14.63 -30.12 0.02
CA LEU A 29 15.79 -29.21 0.01
C LEU A 29 16.47 -29.13 1.38
N GLN A 30 15.68 -28.97 2.46
CA GLN A 30 16.20 -28.95 3.83
C GLN A 30 16.88 -30.27 4.23
N LYS A 31 16.35 -31.40 3.78
CA LYS A 31 16.96 -32.73 4.02
C LYS A 31 18.21 -32.97 3.17
N ALA A 32 18.27 -32.43 1.96
CA ALA A 32 19.42 -32.55 1.07
C ALA A 32 20.62 -31.68 1.53
N SER A 33 20.36 -30.52 2.11
CA SER A 33 21.39 -29.56 2.55
C SER A 33 22.44 -30.16 3.51
N PRO A 34 22.09 -30.91 4.57
CA PRO A 34 23.08 -31.55 5.46
C PRO A 34 23.85 -32.71 4.80
N LEU A 35 23.24 -33.41 3.84
CA LEU A 35 23.88 -34.48 3.09
C LEU A 35 24.96 -33.94 2.15
N LEU A 36 24.83 -32.69 1.70
CA LEU A 36 25.78 -31.99 0.85
C LEU A 36 26.99 -31.46 1.62
N SER A 37 26.80 -31.18 2.93
CA SER A 37 27.89 -30.66 3.78
C SER A 37 28.79 -31.76 4.43
N ASN A 38 28.35 -33.03 4.43
CA ASN A 38 28.99 -34.10 5.18
C ASN A 38 29.74 -35.19 4.35
N HIS A 39 29.84 -35.03 3.03
CA HIS A 39 30.53 -36.04 2.19
C HIS A 39 32.01 -35.70 1.93
N HIS A 40 32.85 -36.01 2.92
CA HIS A 40 34.20 -36.46 2.68
C HIS A 40 34.18 -38.02 2.59
N GLY A 41 33.96 -38.53 1.40
CA GLY A 41 34.24 -39.95 1.11
C GLY A 41 33.04 -40.83 0.81
N MET A 42 32.48 -40.73 -0.37
CA MET A 42 32.02 -41.84 -1.23
C MET A 42 31.41 -41.30 -2.52
N GLY A 43 32.01 -41.67 -3.66
CA GLY A 43 31.41 -41.66 -4.99
C GLY A 43 31.15 -40.28 -5.60
N MET A 44 32.00 -39.88 -6.50
CA MET A 44 31.97 -38.73 -7.42
C MET A 44 30.61 -38.18 -7.84
N VAL A 45 29.85 -37.53 -6.97
CA VAL A 45 28.94 -36.49 -7.38
C VAL A 45 29.76 -35.21 -7.31
N THR A 46 30.07 -34.64 -8.47
CA THR A 46 30.88 -33.42 -8.52
C THR A 46 30.07 -32.26 -7.92
N GLU A 47 30.74 -31.35 -7.21
CA GLU A 47 30.16 -30.10 -6.68
C GLU A 47 29.32 -29.37 -7.74
N HIS A 48 29.74 -29.46 -9.00
CA HIS A 48 29.02 -28.96 -10.15
C HIS A 48 27.61 -29.61 -10.37
N GLN A 49 27.51 -30.94 -10.21
CA GLN A 49 26.19 -31.62 -10.35
C GLN A 49 25.25 -31.27 -9.22
N VAL A 50 25.76 -31.08 -8.02
CA VAL A 50 25.01 -30.63 -6.86
C VAL A 50 24.48 -29.21 -7.09
N HIS A 51 25.35 -28.30 -7.58
CA HIS A 51 24.95 -26.94 -7.91
C HIS A 51 23.89 -26.90 -9.01
N GLN A 52 24.03 -27.70 -10.08
CA GLN A 52 23.02 -27.83 -11.14
C GLN A 52 21.68 -28.34 -10.61
N LEU A 53 21.70 -29.31 -9.69
CA LEU A 53 20.47 -29.82 -9.09
C LEU A 53 19.78 -28.76 -8.21
N ALA A 54 20.55 -28.02 -7.42
CA ALA A 54 20.04 -26.91 -6.61
C ALA A 54 19.38 -25.82 -7.47
N GLU A 55 20.01 -25.43 -8.58
CA GLU A 55 19.41 -24.45 -9.50
C GLU A 55 18.13 -24.99 -10.18
N LYS A 56 18.06 -26.25 -10.55
CA LYS A 56 16.84 -26.87 -11.07
C LYS A 56 15.71 -26.87 -10.04
N VAL A 57 16.01 -27.18 -8.79
CA VAL A 57 15.01 -27.17 -7.71
C VAL A 57 14.52 -25.76 -7.44
N LYS A 58 15.41 -24.75 -7.43
CA LYS A 58 15.00 -23.34 -7.33
C LYS A 58 14.07 -22.94 -8.49
N GLY A 59 14.36 -23.37 -9.73
CA GLY A 59 13.49 -23.14 -10.86
C GLY A 59 12.10 -23.72 -10.66
N ILE A 60 12.00 -24.96 -10.20
CA ILE A 60 10.72 -25.62 -9.91
C ILE A 60 9.95 -24.88 -8.79
N CYS A 61 10.63 -24.45 -7.74
CA CYS A 61 10.00 -23.67 -6.66
C CYS A 61 9.45 -22.34 -7.22
N HIS A 62 10.21 -21.66 -8.07
CA HIS A 62 9.76 -20.43 -8.71
C HIS A 62 8.52 -20.63 -9.59
N ASP A 63 8.48 -21.71 -10.38
CA ASP A 63 7.33 -22.05 -11.22
C ASP A 63 6.10 -22.38 -10.38
N LEU A 64 6.27 -23.10 -9.26
CA LEU A 64 5.20 -23.39 -8.32
C LEU A 64 4.65 -22.12 -7.67
N ASP A 65 5.51 -21.18 -7.30
CA ASP A 65 5.11 -19.86 -6.79
C ASP A 65 4.33 -19.07 -7.83
N ASN A 66 4.75 -19.09 -9.10
CA ASN A 66 4.03 -18.45 -10.19
C ASN A 66 2.62 -19.03 -10.36
N ILE A 67 2.48 -20.37 -10.38
CA ILE A 67 1.18 -21.04 -10.49
C ILE A 67 0.30 -20.70 -9.28
N LYS A 68 0.86 -20.73 -8.07
CA LYS A 68 0.17 -20.37 -6.84
C LYS A 68 -0.35 -18.94 -6.91
N ASN A 69 0.50 -18.00 -7.32
CA ASN A 69 0.15 -16.59 -7.43
C ASN A 69 -0.98 -16.36 -8.45
N LEU A 70 -0.91 -17.00 -9.64
CA LEU A 70 -1.97 -16.94 -10.63
C LEU A 70 -3.31 -17.50 -10.15
N LEU A 71 -3.29 -18.50 -9.28
CA LEU A 71 -4.49 -19.07 -8.67
C LEU A 71 -5.03 -18.23 -7.52
N TYR A 72 -4.14 -17.53 -6.80
CA TYR A 72 -4.48 -16.76 -5.59
C TYR A 72 -4.97 -15.35 -5.92
N TYR A 73 -4.41 -14.71 -6.95
CA TYR A 73 -4.78 -13.35 -7.33
C TYR A 73 -5.78 -13.33 -8.48
N ARG A 74 -6.77 -12.44 -8.38
CA ARG A 74 -7.74 -12.15 -9.44
C ARG A 74 -7.31 -10.91 -10.20
N GLN A 75 -7.33 -10.99 -11.51
CA GLN A 75 -7.08 -9.88 -12.43
C GLN A 75 -8.39 -9.19 -12.78
N ASN A 76 -8.34 -7.88 -13.02
CA ASN A 76 -9.44 -7.05 -13.52
C ASN A 76 -10.79 -7.22 -12.77
N ASN A 77 -10.77 -7.59 -11.49
CA ASN A 77 -11.98 -7.83 -10.73
C ASN A 77 -12.47 -6.56 -10.03
N LEU A 78 -12.99 -5.62 -10.81
CA LEU A 78 -13.62 -4.39 -10.32
C LEU A 78 -14.92 -4.75 -9.58
N VAL A 79 -15.04 -4.32 -8.33
CA VAL A 79 -16.21 -4.59 -7.48
C VAL A 79 -17.01 -3.34 -7.16
N GLN A 80 -16.37 -2.15 -7.23
CA GLN A 80 -17.03 -0.89 -6.92
C GLN A 80 -16.34 0.29 -7.63
N GLN A 81 -17.12 1.30 -7.97
CA GLN A 81 -16.62 2.62 -8.36
C GLN A 81 -17.23 3.65 -7.43
N ILE A 82 -16.40 4.46 -6.80
CA ILE A 82 -16.78 5.52 -5.88
C ILE A 82 -16.53 6.85 -6.61
N PRO A 83 -17.59 7.62 -6.92
CA PRO A 83 -17.40 8.92 -7.57
C PRO A 83 -16.57 9.86 -6.69
N ASN A 84 -15.81 10.76 -7.31
CA ASN A 84 -15.09 11.80 -6.58
C ASN A 84 -16.10 12.70 -5.83
N PRO A 85 -15.98 12.85 -4.50
CA PRO A 85 -16.90 13.67 -3.71
C PRO A 85 -16.93 15.15 -4.15
N ASN A 86 -15.85 15.64 -4.74
CA ASN A 86 -15.77 17.00 -5.30
C ASN A 86 -16.54 17.16 -6.62
N GLY A 87 -17.08 16.07 -7.18
CA GLY A 87 -17.71 16.09 -8.50
C GLY A 87 -16.74 16.53 -9.58
N SER A 88 -17.17 17.45 -10.45
CA SER A 88 -16.35 18.04 -11.52
C SER A 88 -15.82 19.45 -11.18
N SER A 89 -15.98 19.90 -9.93
CA SER A 89 -15.56 21.24 -9.52
C SER A 89 -14.04 21.41 -9.44
N TYR A 90 -13.36 20.30 -9.22
CA TYR A 90 -11.88 20.20 -9.15
C TYR A 90 -11.42 19.03 -10.03
N GLY A 91 -10.11 18.80 -10.08
CA GLY A 91 -9.56 17.63 -10.75
C GLY A 91 -9.92 16.32 -10.07
N GLY A 92 -9.56 15.19 -10.68
CA GLY A 92 -9.83 13.87 -10.14
C GLY A 92 -9.08 13.55 -8.86
N PRO A 93 -9.43 12.44 -8.17
CA PRO A 93 -8.73 12.00 -6.97
C PRO A 93 -7.27 11.69 -7.30
N SER A 94 -6.35 12.17 -6.47
CA SER A 94 -4.88 12.01 -6.64
C SER A 94 -4.25 11.20 -5.53
N GLY A 95 -4.40 11.62 -4.29
CA GLY A 95 -3.92 10.91 -3.11
C GLY A 95 -5.03 10.08 -2.46
N ILE A 96 -4.68 8.90 -1.96
CA ILE A 96 -5.62 8.00 -1.29
C ILE A 96 -4.94 7.21 -0.17
N HIS A 97 -5.60 7.15 0.98
CA HIS A 97 -5.18 6.31 2.10
C HIS A 97 -6.37 5.57 2.68
N CYS A 98 -6.23 4.27 2.93
CA CYS A 98 -7.20 3.47 3.65
C CYS A 98 -6.67 3.17 5.05
N SER A 99 -7.36 3.68 6.07
CA SER A 99 -6.99 3.46 7.47
C SER A 99 -7.41 2.07 7.96
N LEU A 100 -6.94 1.69 9.15
CA LEU A 100 -7.18 0.37 9.74
C LEU A 100 -8.67 0.11 10.04
N ASP A 101 -9.45 1.16 10.30
CA ASP A 101 -10.90 1.08 10.52
C ASP A 101 -11.72 1.03 9.22
N GLY A 102 -11.05 1.06 8.06
CA GLY A 102 -11.66 1.03 6.75
C GLY A 102 -12.10 2.40 6.21
N SER A 103 -11.85 3.49 6.92
CA SER A 103 -12.10 4.84 6.41
C SER A 103 -11.13 5.17 5.27
N ILE A 104 -11.66 5.80 4.22
CA ILE A 104 -10.91 6.16 3.00
C ILE A 104 -10.70 7.68 3.01
N TYR A 105 -9.46 8.09 3.01
CA TYR A 105 -9.03 9.50 2.94
C TYR A 105 -8.60 9.82 1.53
N ILE A 106 -9.07 10.96 0.99
CA ILE A 106 -8.86 11.32 -0.41
C ILE A 106 -8.48 12.78 -0.52
N THR A 107 -7.45 13.05 -1.32
CA THR A 107 -7.19 14.35 -1.92
C THR A 107 -7.56 14.33 -3.39
N SER A 108 -7.86 15.48 -3.97
CA SER A 108 -8.14 15.63 -5.40
C SER A 108 -7.33 16.77 -5.98
N GLU A 109 -6.96 16.68 -7.26
CA GLU A 109 -6.21 17.72 -7.94
C GLU A 109 -6.92 19.08 -7.79
N ASN A 110 -6.18 20.08 -7.33
CA ASN A 110 -6.65 21.46 -7.11
C ASN A 110 -7.78 21.62 -6.08
N ALA A 111 -8.15 20.60 -5.32
CA ALA A 111 -9.17 20.70 -4.28
C ALA A 111 -8.53 21.11 -2.94
N PRO A 112 -9.06 22.18 -2.27
CA PRO A 112 -8.48 22.69 -1.03
C PRO A 112 -9.02 21.93 0.20
N CYS A 113 -9.19 20.61 0.13
CA CYS A 113 -9.78 19.82 1.20
C CYS A 113 -9.38 18.35 1.13
N VAL A 114 -9.60 17.65 2.24
CA VAL A 114 -9.51 16.18 2.34
C VAL A 114 -10.89 15.63 2.64
N HIS A 115 -11.34 14.69 1.83
CA HIS A 115 -12.58 13.93 2.10
C HIS A 115 -12.27 12.65 2.87
N ILE A 116 -13.13 12.34 3.84
CA ILE A 116 -13.14 11.07 4.55
C ILE A 116 -14.41 10.33 4.17
N LEU A 117 -14.25 9.15 3.58
CA LEU A 117 -15.34 8.29 3.16
C LEU A 117 -15.38 7.02 4.01
N SER A 118 -16.56 6.42 4.12
CA SER A 118 -16.72 5.06 4.62
C SER A 118 -16.18 4.03 3.61
N CYS A 119 -16.04 2.79 4.03
CA CYS A 119 -15.71 1.67 3.13
C CYS A 119 -16.74 1.46 2.00
N SER A 120 -17.99 1.95 2.18
CA SER A 120 -19.03 1.97 1.13
C SER A 120 -18.94 3.16 0.19
N GLY A 121 -18.00 4.09 0.40
CA GLY A 121 -17.80 5.28 -0.42
C GLY A 121 -18.73 6.47 -0.06
N GLN A 122 -19.43 6.40 1.06
CA GLN A 122 -20.23 7.53 1.54
C GLN A 122 -19.36 8.54 2.27
N THR A 123 -19.52 9.83 1.96
CA THR A 123 -18.79 10.90 2.66
C THR A 123 -19.22 10.94 4.13
N GLN A 124 -18.25 10.73 5.02
CA GLN A 124 -18.44 10.80 6.47
C GLN A 124 -18.06 12.18 6.99
N GLN A 125 -16.97 12.74 6.49
CA GLN A 125 -16.43 14.01 6.93
C GLN A 125 -15.67 14.71 5.81
N LEU A 126 -15.72 16.03 5.83
CA LEU A 126 -14.88 16.91 5.04
C LEU A 126 -13.94 17.63 6.02
N LEU A 127 -12.63 17.49 5.84
CA LEU A 127 -11.64 18.31 6.52
C LEU A 127 -11.46 19.60 5.73
N PRO A 128 -11.87 20.75 6.29
CA PRO A 128 -12.00 21.99 5.54
C PRO A 128 -10.65 22.57 5.16
N CYS A 129 -10.67 23.48 4.22
CA CYS A 129 -9.61 24.40 3.91
C CYS A 129 -9.05 25.07 5.17
N ILE A 130 -7.75 25.30 5.19
CA ILE A 130 -7.07 26.03 6.26
C ILE A 130 -7.33 27.53 6.08
N GLU A 131 -7.92 28.17 7.08
CA GLU A 131 -7.90 29.62 7.21
C GLU A 131 -6.68 30.01 8.06
N TRP A 132 -5.58 30.36 7.40
CA TRP A 132 -4.38 30.87 8.06
C TRP A 132 -4.49 32.39 8.22
N GLY A 133 -4.99 32.85 9.37
CA GLY A 133 -5.05 34.27 9.68
C GLY A 133 -6.08 35.05 8.86
N ARG A 134 -5.83 36.37 8.68
CA ARG A 134 -6.74 37.30 7.95
C ARG A 134 -6.61 37.23 6.42
N GLU A 135 -5.58 36.61 5.89
CA GLU A 135 -5.43 36.29 4.47
C GLU A 135 -5.54 34.76 4.38
N SER A 136 -6.59 34.27 3.69
CA SER A 136 -6.80 32.86 3.45
C SER A 136 -5.62 32.34 2.60
N GLU A 137 -4.59 31.79 3.25
CA GLU A 137 -3.57 31.05 2.52
C GLU A 137 -4.27 29.83 1.91
N ALA A 138 -4.25 29.76 0.59
CA ALA A 138 -4.84 28.64 -0.10
C ALA A 138 -4.13 27.34 0.32
N PHE A 139 -4.91 26.27 0.52
CA PHE A 139 -4.45 24.94 0.91
C PHE A 139 -4.57 24.01 -0.30
N LEU A 140 -3.52 23.28 -0.61
CA LEU A 140 -3.50 22.37 -1.75
C LEU A 140 -2.85 21.04 -1.39
N PRO A 141 -3.62 20.11 -0.81
CA PRO A 141 -3.13 18.80 -0.45
C PRO A 141 -2.98 17.91 -1.71
N GLU A 142 -1.75 17.49 -2.00
CA GLU A 142 -1.43 16.59 -3.10
C GLU A 142 -1.70 15.12 -2.73
N ASP A 143 -1.31 14.72 -1.50
CA ASP A 143 -1.45 13.36 -1.01
C ASP A 143 -1.77 13.37 0.49
N VAL A 144 -2.30 12.25 1.00
CA VAL A 144 -2.78 12.10 2.37
C VAL A 144 -2.34 10.77 2.96
N THR A 145 -2.00 10.80 4.24
CA THR A 145 -1.76 9.59 5.05
C THR A 145 -2.35 9.74 6.44
N VAL A 146 -2.56 8.61 7.11
CA VAL A 146 -3.05 8.57 8.50
C VAL A 146 -2.09 7.77 9.35
N THR A 147 -1.68 8.34 10.46
CA THR A 147 -0.83 7.66 11.42
C THR A 147 -1.61 6.60 12.21
N ARG A 148 -0.92 5.70 12.89
CA ARG A 148 -1.55 4.71 13.78
C ARG A 148 -2.36 5.32 14.92
N SER A 149 -2.03 6.57 15.30
CA SER A 149 -2.79 7.33 16.30
C SER A 149 -4.03 8.03 15.73
N GLY A 150 -4.33 7.87 14.43
CA GLY A 150 -5.46 8.50 13.77
C GLY A 150 -5.21 9.95 13.33
N MET A 151 -3.98 10.44 13.41
CA MET A 151 -3.62 11.78 12.94
C MET A 151 -3.56 11.79 11.40
N VAL A 152 -4.29 12.71 10.78
CA VAL A 152 -4.25 12.91 9.32
C VAL A 152 -3.10 13.83 8.98
N ALA A 153 -2.26 13.44 8.03
CA ALA A 153 -1.17 14.25 7.52
C ALA A 153 -1.28 14.41 6.00
N VAL A 154 -0.97 15.58 5.49
CA VAL A 154 -1.02 15.90 4.05
C VAL A 154 0.27 16.58 3.58
N ALA A 155 0.59 16.35 2.32
CA ALA A 155 1.60 17.08 1.58
C ALA A 155 0.95 18.32 0.96
N ASP A 156 1.17 19.52 1.53
CA ASP A 156 0.59 20.77 1.05
C ASP A 156 1.56 21.45 0.08
N MET A 157 1.27 21.31 -1.20
CA MET A 157 2.14 21.81 -2.28
C MET A 157 2.20 23.33 -2.29
N LEU A 158 1.08 24.01 -2.05
CA LEU A 158 1.02 25.46 -2.16
C LEU A 158 1.81 26.15 -1.05
N ASN A 159 1.67 25.65 0.18
CA ASN A 159 2.40 26.17 1.34
C ASN A 159 3.80 25.55 1.49
N ARG A 160 4.19 24.64 0.60
CA ARG A 160 5.49 23.95 0.65
C ARG A 160 5.76 23.34 2.03
N ALA A 161 4.78 22.61 2.54
CA ALA A 161 4.78 22.16 3.91
C ALA A 161 4.15 20.76 4.05
N ILE A 162 4.37 20.18 5.21
CA ILE A 162 3.55 19.12 5.75
C ILE A 162 2.56 19.74 6.72
N CYS A 163 1.29 19.42 6.58
CA CYS A 163 0.24 19.84 7.50
C CYS A 163 -0.38 18.62 8.16
N VAL A 164 -0.61 18.67 9.46
CA VAL A 164 -1.31 17.64 10.21
C VAL A 164 -2.60 18.19 10.79
N PHE A 165 -3.67 17.38 10.69
CA PHE A 165 -4.94 17.69 11.30
C PHE A 165 -5.03 16.96 12.63
N SER A 166 -5.28 17.74 13.69
CA SER A 166 -5.38 17.23 15.04
C SER A 166 -6.74 17.56 15.65
N HIS A 167 -7.40 16.52 16.18
CA HIS A 167 -8.50 16.68 17.13
C HIS A 167 -7.91 16.63 18.54
N HIS A 168 -7.55 17.77 19.08
CA HIS A 168 -7.07 17.87 20.46
C HIS A 168 -8.15 18.44 21.36
N SER A 169 -8.11 18.12 22.68
CA SER A 169 -9.03 18.69 23.67
C SER A 169 -9.03 20.23 23.71
N ARG A 170 -7.96 20.87 23.27
CA ARG A 170 -7.86 22.32 23.10
C ARG A 170 -8.51 22.86 21.82
N PHE A 171 -8.71 21.99 20.81
CA PHE A 171 -9.28 22.35 19.52
C PHE A 171 -10.43 21.38 19.16
N PRO A 172 -11.59 21.51 19.80
CA PRO A 172 -12.69 20.56 19.64
C PRO A 172 -13.27 20.52 18.21
N LYS A 173 -13.00 21.53 17.38
CA LYS A 173 -13.37 21.55 15.96
C LYS A 173 -12.29 20.95 15.05
N GLY A 174 -11.13 20.58 15.61
CA GLY A 174 -9.95 20.18 14.84
C GLY A 174 -9.24 21.38 14.18
N GLU A 175 -7.94 21.29 14.08
CA GLU A 175 -7.09 22.32 13.49
C GLU A 175 -5.94 21.70 12.67
N TRP A 176 -5.59 22.35 11.58
CA TRP A 176 -4.38 22.01 10.83
C TRP A 176 -3.16 22.70 11.45
N ILE A 177 -2.09 21.94 11.60
CA ILE A 177 -0.81 22.43 12.14
C ILE A 177 0.26 22.21 11.07
N LYS A 178 0.94 23.28 10.72
CA LYS A 178 2.08 23.23 9.78
C LYS A 178 3.34 22.79 10.52
N ILE A 179 3.94 21.66 10.11
CA ILE A 179 5.03 21.05 10.87
C ILE A 179 6.39 21.08 10.18
N GLY A 180 6.49 21.27 8.88
CA GLY A 180 7.76 21.26 8.17
C GLY A 180 7.71 22.00 6.86
N LYS A 181 8.90 22.39 6.37
CA LYS A 181 9.06 22.98 5.04
C LYS A 181 9.65 21.93 4.09
N VAL A 182 9.01 21.77 2.93
CA VAL A 182 9.45 20.92 1.83
C VAL A 182 9.24 21.71 0.55
N ASN A 183 10.21 21.76 -0.36
CA ASN A 183 10.14 22.68 -1.50
C ASN A 183 9.04 22.31 -2.50
N SER A 184 8.87 21.03 -2.77
CA SER A 184 7.86 20.54 -3.69
C SER A 184 7.29 19.21 -3.15
N PRO A 185 6.49 19.26 -2.05
CA PRO A 185 5.93 18.08 -1.46
C PRO A 185 4.90 17.45 -2.41
N ARG A 186 4.99 16.13 -2.59
CA ARG A 186 4.08 15.37 -3.44
C ARG A 186 3.46 14.21 -2.66
N GLY A 187 4.14 13.08 -2.57
CA GLY A 187 3.67 11.91 -1.84
C GLY A 187 3.97 12.02 -0.35
N ILE A 188 3.07 11.49 0.48
CA ILE A 188 3.24 11.43 1.93
C ILE A 188 2.87 10.05 2.46
N GLY A 189 3.63 9.54 3.41
CA GLY A 189 3.40 8.24 4.05
C GLY A 189 3.89 8.23 5.49
N VAL A 190 3.73 7.09 6.15
CA VAL A 190 4.20 6.87 7.53
C VAL A 190 5.01 5.59 7.56
N ASP A 191 6.20 5.62 8.17
CA ASP A 191 7.03 4.44 8.33
C ASP A 191 6.58 3.56 9.51
N SER A 192 7.22 2.40 9.69
CA SER A 192 6.90 1.46 10.78
C SER A 192 7.12 2.04 12.17
N SER A 193 7.97 3.06 12.33
CA SER A 193 8.25 3.77 13.57
C SER A 193 7.32 4.96 13.83
N GLY A 194 6.39 5.26 12.92
CA GLY A 194 5.44 6.37 13.02
C GLY A 194 5.99 7.72 12.54
N LYS A 195 7.16 7.74 11.88
CA LYS A 195 7.69 8.97 11.28
C LYS A 195 6.95 9.28 9.98
N ILE A 196 6.70 10.56 9.76
CA ILE A 196 6.10 11.04 8.51
C ILE A 196 7.19 11.09 7.44
N LEU A 197 6.93 10.42 6.32
CA LEU A 197 7.75 10.44 5.12
C LEU A 197 7.10 11.39 4.11
N VAL A 198 7.88 12.22 3.45
CA VAL A 198 7.40 13.08 2.36
C VAL A 198 8.42 13.17 1.25
N THR A 199 7.93 13.07 0.01
CA THR A 199 8.77 13.28 -1.17
C THR A 199 8.92 14.78 -1.45
N ASP A 200 10.14 15.22 -1.74
CA ASP A 200 10.44 16.53 -2.31
C ASP A 200 10.81 16.33 -3.78
N TYR A 201 9.83 16.55 -4.64
CA TYR A 201 9.93 16.24 -6.06
C TYR A 201 11.07 16.97 -6.76
N THR A 202 11.16 18.28 -6.59
CA THR A 202 12.17 19.10 -7.29
C THR A 202 13.57 18.92 -6.74
N GLN A 203 13.70 18.55 -5.46
CA GLN A 203 15.01 18.30 -4.86
C GLN A 203 15.48 16.85 -4.97
N GLY A 204 14.65 15.95 -5.49
CA GLY A 204 14.98 14.53 -5.59
C GLY A 204 15.24 13.89 -4.23
N LYS A 205 14.39 14.18 -3.24
CA LYS A 205 14.58 13.74 -1.86
C LYS A 205 13.34 13.10 -1.26
N VAL A 206 13.56 12.27 -0.23
CA VAL A 206 12.53 11.89 0.74
C VAL A 206 12.99 12.36 2.11
N HIS A 207 12.15 13.14 2.78
CA HIS A 207 12.35 13.57 4.16
C HIS A 207 11.54 12.69 5.10
N SER A 208 12.13 12.33 6.24
CA SER A 208 11.51 11.57 7.33
C SER A 208 11.52 12.43 8.59
N PHE A 209 10.34 12.71 9.13
CA PHE A 209 10.15 13.57 10.31
C PHE A 209 9.65 12.76 11.49
N ALA A 210 10.38 12.75 12.59
CA ALA A 210 9.89 12.28 13.87
C ALA A 210 9.28 13.46 14.63
N LEU A 211 8.08 13.27 15.17
CA LEU A 211 7.33 14.31 15.91
C LEU A 211 7.16 13.90 17.38
N ASP A 212 7.10 14.89 18.26
CA ASP A 212 6.61 14.71 19.61
C ASP A 212 5.08 14.83 19.72
N HIS A 213 4.55 14.69 20.91
CA HIS A 213 3.11 14.79 21.16
C HIS A 213 2.52 16.20 20.93
N ALA A 214 3.37 17.21 20.82
CA ALA A 214 3.00 18.59 20.51
C ALA A 214 3.23 18.96 19.05
N PHE A 215 3.48 17.95 18.20
CA PHE A 215 3.80 18.08 16.75
C PHE A 215 5.09 18.84 16.44
N LYS A 216 5.99 18.96 17.42
CA LYS A 216 7.32 19.53 17.20
C LYS A 216 8.24 18.48 16.60
N ILE A 217 9.04 18.90 15.62
CA ILE A 217 10.05 18.03 15.00
C ILE A 217 11.14 17.70 16.01
N LEU A 218 11.29 16.40 16.30
CA LEU A 218 12.36 15.86 17.15
C LEU A 218 13.61 15.57 16.34
N SER A 219 13.44 15.00 15.14
CA SER A 219 14.54 14.69 14.24
C SER A 219 14.06 14.65 12.80
N THR A 220 14.99 14.91 11.88
CA THR A 220 14.77 14.82 10.44
C THR A 220 15.87 13.97 9.83
N HIS A 221 15.50 13.04 8.97
CA HIS A 221 16.44 12.30 8.14
C HIS A 221 16.06 12.53 6.66
N THR A 222 17.06 12.50 5.77
CA THR A 222 16.84 12.76 4.34
C THR A 222 17.55 11.73 3.50
N VAL A 223 16.82 11.13 2.56
CA VAL A 223 17.36 10.34 1.46
C VAL A 223 17.40 11.22 0.23
N SER A 224 18.50 11.22 -0.51
CA SER A 224 18.76 12.07 -1.67
C SER A 224 19.06 11.23 -2.91
N ASN A 225 19.27 11.91 -4.05
CA ASN A 225 19.61 11.29 -5.34
C ASN A 225 18.48 10.44 -5.92
N LEU A 226 17.25 10.94 -5.78
CA LEU A 226 16.05 10.40 -6.41
C LEU A 226 15.70 11.23 -7.65
N CYS A 227 15.10 10.60 -8.65
CA CYS A 227 14.70 11.26 -9.91
C CYS A 227 13.20 11.55 -9.88
N GLY A 228 12.79 12.75 -9.46
CA GLY A 228 11.38 13.13 -9.40
C GLY A 228 10.55 12.19 -8.53
N PRO A 229 10.83 12.05 -7.22
CA PRO A 229 10.08 11.14 -6.36
C PRO A 229 8.63 11.62 -6.23
N ARG A 230 7.67 10.74 -6.56
CA ARG A 230 6.23 11.06 -6.59
C ARG A 230 5.51 10.58 -5.33
N TYR A 231 5.37 9.29 -5.15
CA TYR A 231 4.67 8.69 -4.03
C TYR A 231 5.64 7.98 -3.09
N VAL A 232 5.27 7.95 -1.82
CA VAL A 232 6.01 7.23 -0.78
C VAL A 232 5.03 6.47 0.11
N SER A 233 5.35 5.23 0.43
CA SER A 233 4.53 4.42 1.35
C SER A 233 5.38 3.49 2.19
N LEU A 234 4.76 2.93 3.24
CA LEU A 234 5.39 1.89 4.07
C LEU A 234 5.78 0.70 3.19
N GLY A 235 7.00 0.24 3.31
CA GLY A 235 7.51 -0.96 2.65
C GLY A 235 7.21 -2.26 3.43
N PRO A 236 7.38 -3.43 2.78
CA PRO A 236 6.99 -4.72 3.36
C PRO A 236 7.72 -5.09 4.64
N ASP A 237 8.96 -4.67 4.82
CA ASP A 237 9.81 -5.04 5.97
C ASP A 237 10.10 -3.85 6.90
N GLY A 238 9.14 -2.92 6.98
CA GLY A 238 9.21 -1.75 7.86
C GLY A 238 10.02 -0.58 7.32
N GLY A 239 10.61 -0.70 6.14
CA GLY A 239 11.21 0.39 5.38
C GLY A 239 10.14 1.16 4.57
N PHE A 240 10.52 1.72 3.43
CA PHE A 240 9.59 2.47 2.60
C PHE A 240 9.85 2.29 1.10
N LEU A 241 8.79 2.50 0.34
CA LEU A 241 8.78 2.47 -1.12
C LEU A 241 8.70 3.89 -1.65
N VAL A 242 9.39 4.17 -2.75
CA VAL A 242 9.30 5.45 -3.48
C VAL A 242 9.16 5.18 -4.95
N SER A 243 8.17 5.78 -5.60
CA SER A 243 8.08 5.82 -7.06
C SER A 243 8.79 7.06 -7.61
N GLU A 244 9.50 6.90 -8.71
CA GLU A 244 10.17 7.99 -9.43
C GLU A 244 9.48 8.25 -10.77
N GLU A 245 9.30 9.51 -11.13
CA GLU A 245 8.65 9.89 -12.38
C GLU A 245 9.44 9.40 -13.58
N CYS A 246 8.77 8.72 -14.52
CA CYS A 246 9.40 8.10 -15.70
C CYS A 246 10.60 7.21 -15.36
N GLY A 247 10.62 6.68 -14.15
CA GLY A 247 11.75 5.91 -13.60
C GLY A 247 11.34 4.56 -13.05
N ASP A 248 11.85 4.23 -11.87
CA ASP A 248 11.65 2.95 -11.20
C ASP A 248 10.95 3.14 -9.85
N VAL A 249 10.62 2.04 -9.19
CA VAL A 249 10.18 2.03 -7.79
C VAL A 249 11.30 1.50 -6.92
N LYS A 250 11.72 2.28 -5.94
CA LYS A 250 12.82 1.96 -5.05
C LYS A 250 12.32 1.52 -3.69
N LEU A 251 12.88 0.42 -3.17
CA LEU A 251 12.66 -0.05 -1.81
C LEU A 251 13.85 0.34 -0.93
N PHE A 252 13.55 1.00 0.18
CA PHE A 252 14.50 1.34 1.23
C PHE A 252 14.18 0.54 2.49
N ASN A 253 15.20 0.15 3.25
CA ASN A 253 15.02 -0.49 4.56
C ASN A 253 14.71 0.55 5.66
N ASN A 254 14.48 0.08 6.89
CA ASN A 254 14.22 0.92 8.06
C ASN A 254 15.41 1.81 8.48
N GLN A 255 16.61 1.56 7.95
CA GLN A 255 17.82 2.39 8.11
C GLN A 255 17.97 3.40 6.96
N HIS A 256 16.97 3.52 6.10
CA HIS A 256 16.94 4.39 4.92
C HIS A 256 18.02 4.09 3.87
N LYS A 257 18.50 2.85 3.82
CA LYS A 257 19.42 2.37 2.78
C LYS A 257 18.63 1.71 1.66
N LEU A 258 19.01 2.02 0.42
CA LEU A 258 18.42 1.38 -0.77
C LEU A 258 18.69 -0.13 -0.71
N VAL A 259 17.63 -0.92 -0.84
CA VAL A 259 17.68 -2.38 -0.91
C VAL A 259 17.75 -2.83 -2.37
N TYR A 260 16.80 -2.39 -3.18
CA TYR A 260 16.76 -2.63 -4.63
C TYR A 260 15.75 -1.69 -5.32
N SER A 261 15.84 -1.64 -6.65
CA SER A 261 14.83 -1.09 -7.52
C SER A 261 13.97 -2.22 -8.12
N LEU A 262 12.66 -2.08 -8.11
CA LEU A 262 11.72 -3.14 -8.53
C LEU A 262 11.93 -3.54 -9.99
N GLY A 263 11.98 -2.55 -10.90
CA GLY A 263 12.17 -2.81 -12.31
C GLY A 263 13.43 -3.61 -12.57
N SER A 264 14.55 -3.20 -11.97
CA SER A 264 15.82 -3.90 -12.10
C SER A 264 15.79 -5.32 -11.51
N LYS A 265 15.13 -5.49 -10.35
CA LYS A 265 15.06 -6.79 -9.65
C LYS A 265 14.23 -7.81 -10.42
N TYR A 266 13.11 -7.37 -11.01
CA TYR A 266 12.15 -8.27 -11.65
C TYR A 266 12.23 -8.24 -13.18
N GLY A 267 13.13 -7.45 -13.78
CA GLY A 267 13.19 -7.26 -15.24
C GLY A 267 11.94 -6.58 -15.79
N HIS A 268 11.27 -5.73 -14.99
CA HIS A 268 10.05 -5.02 -15.33
C HIS A 268 10.35 -3.58 -15.76
N GLN A 269 9.77 -3.13 -16.85
CA GLN A 269 9.88 -1.75 -17.31
C GLN A 269 8.59 -1.00 -16.99
N PHE A 270 8.71 0.00 -16.12
CA PHE A 270 7.64 0.95 -15.86
C PHE A 270 7.60 2.02 -16.94
N GLY A 271 6.40 2.50 -17.27
CA GLY A 271 6.25 3.69 -18.10
C GLY A 271 6.34 4.96 -17.27
N ASN A 272 5.42 5.12 -16.31
CA ASN A 272 5.41 6.23 -15.35
C ASN A 272 4.80 5.73 -14.02
N PRO A 273 5.60 5.13 -13.14
CA PRO A 273 5.09 4.62 -11.87
C PRO A 273 4.58 5.78 -10.99
N SER A 274 3.40 5.58 -10.44
CA SER A 274 2.71 6.56 -9.60
C SER A 274 2.52 6.02 -8.19
N GLY A 275 1.28 5.78 -7.75
CA GLY A 275 0.99 5.27 -6.43
C GLY A 275 1.65 3.92 -6.16
N VAL A 276 2.16 3.75 -4.95
CA VAL A 276 2.80 2.52 -4.47
C VAL A 276 2.29 2.17 -3.08
N CYS A 277 2.06 0.90 -2.81
CA CYS A 277 1.79 0.42 -1.46
C CYS A 277 2.29 -1.01 -1.27
N ALA A 278 2.43 -1.43 -0.01
CA ALA A 278 2.61 -2.83 0.34
C ALA A 278 1.33 -3.37 0.98
N ASP A 279 0.98 -4.60 0.64
CA ASP A 279 -0.12 -5.29 1.30
C ASP A 279 0.33 -5.99 2.60
N ILE A 280 -0.63 -6.55 3.36
CA ILE A 280 -0.34 -7.22 4.64
C ILE A 280 0.53 -8.47 4.49
N GLU A 281 0.62 -9.07 3.29
CA GLU A 281 1.49 -10.20 3.00
C GLU A 281 2.90 -9.75 2.59
N GLY A 282 3.08 -8.44 2.41
CA GLY A 282 4.32 -7.81 2.00
C GLY A 282 4.57 -7.88 0.49
N ASN A 283 3.53 -8.07 -0.32
CA ASN A 283 3.63 -7.85 -1.75
C ASN A 283 3.60 -6.35 -2.02
N ILE A 284 4.27 -5.92 -3.08
CA ILE A 284 4.31 -4.51 -3.49
C ILE A 284 3.37 -4.33 -4.67
N LEU A 285 2.48 -3.34 -4.58
CA LEU A 285 1.59 -2.95 -5.65
C LEU A 285 2.02 -1.59 -6.19
N VAL A 286 2.01 -1.45 -7.51
CA VAL A 286 2.44 -0.24 -8.22
C VAL A 286 1.42 0.09 -9.30
N ALA A 287 0.92 1.33 -9.29
CA ALA A 287 0.17 1.90 -10.39
C ALA A 287 1.15 2.45 -11.44
N ASP A 288 0.92 2.13 -12.70
CA ASP A 288 1.65 2.69 -13.84
C ASP A 288 0.69 3.57 -14.65
N GLU A 289 0.87 4.87 -14.53
CA GLU A 289 0.01 5.87 -15.14
C GLU A 289 0.07 5.81 -16.67
N GLN A 290 1.26 5.63 -17.24
CA GLN A 290 1.45 5.62 -18.68
C GLN A 290 0.86 4.36 -19.32
N HIS A 291 1.07 3.18 -18.69
CA HIS A 291 0.52 1.92 -19.18
C HIS A 291 -0.93 1.70 -18.76
N ARG A 292 -1.48 2.53 -17.85
CA ARG A 292 -2.84 2.42 -17.29
C ARG A 292 -3.09 1.07 -16.65
N THR A 293 -2.11 0.59 -15.87
CA THR A 293 -2.13 -0.73 -15.24
C THR A 293 -1.83 -0.63 -13.76
N VAL A 294 -2.12 -1.72 -13.04
CA VAL A 294 -1.58 -1.95 -11.69
C VAL A 294 -0.90 -3.31 -11.67
N HIS A 295 0.35 -3.32 -11.23
CA HIS A 295 1.16 -4.52 -11.08
C HIS A 295 1.34 -4.90 -9.61
N LEU A 296 1.32 -6.20 -9.34
CA LEU A 296 1.69 -6.78 -8.05
C LEU A 296 3.04 -7.48 -8.20
N PHE A 297 3.95 -7.14 -7.32
CA PHE A 297 5.26 -7.76 -7.17
C PHE A 297 5.25 -8.63 -5.91
N PRO A 298 5.06 -9.95 -6.05
CA PRO A 298 4.99 -10.85 -4.91
C PRO A 298 6.38 -10.99 -4.24
N LYS A 299 6.40 -11.42 -2.98
CA LYS A 299 7.67 -11.74 -2.29
C LYS A 299 8.48 -12.81 -3.03
N SER A 300 7.78 -13.76 -3.64
CA SER A 300 8.33 -14.83 -4.48
C SER A 300 7.52 -15.01 -5.75
N GLY A 301 8.18 -15.39 -6.84
CA GLY A 301 7.56 -15.52 -8.15
C GLY A 301 7.69 -14.26 -9.01
N SER A 302 7.06 -14.29 -10.16
CA SER A 302 7.09 -13.20 -11.15
C SER A 302 6.04 -12.13 -10.86
N PRO A 303 6.22 -10.89 -11.32
CA PRO A 303 5.22 -9.84 -11.25
C PRO A 303 3.93 -10.24 -11.97
N ILE A 304 2.80 -9.76 -11.44
CA ILE A 304 1.47 -10.02 -11.97
C ILE A 304 0.82 -8.69 -12.33
N CYS A 305 0.32 -8.56 -13.56
CA CYS A 305 -0.55 -7.46 -13.91
C CYS A 305 -1.94 -7.71 -13.30
N LEU A 306 -2.26 -7.01 -12.21
CA LEU A 306 -3.55 -7.15 -11.52
C LEU A 306 -4.68 -6.45 -12.25
N VAL A 307 -4.39 -5.26 -12.80
CA VAL A 307 -5.35 -4.47 -13.55
C VAL A 307 -4.68 -4.06 -14.85
N SER A 308 -5.18 -4.59 -15.95
CA SER A 308 -4.70 -4.34 -17.31
C SER A 308 -5.67 -3.51 -18.15
N GLU A 309 -6.90 -3.30 -17.67
CA GLU A 309 -7.95 -2.58 -18.39
C GLU A 309 -8.87 -1.82 -17.42
N GLY A 310 -9.64 -0.88 -17.97
CA GLY A 310 -10.59 -0.10 -17.19
C GLY A 310 -9.98 1.00 -16.34
N LEU A 311 -8.69 1.33 -16.48
CA LEU A 311 -8.04 2.49 -15.88
C LEU A 311 -7.72 3.53 -16.94
N ARG A 312 -7.84 4.81 -16.57
CA ARG A 312 -7.58 5.92 -17.48
C ARG A 312 -6.33 6.73 -17.09
N LYS A 313 -6.22 7.09 -15.84
CA LYS A 313 -5.04 7.77 -15.25
C LYS A 313 -4.90 7.33 -13.79
N PRO A 314 -4.42 6.10 -13.52
CA PRO A 314 -4.22 5.65 -12.15
C PRO A 314 -3.10 6.44 -11.49
N THR A 315 -3.38 7.03 -10.32
CA THR A 315 -2.46 7.85 -9.55
C THR A 315 -2.20 7.22 -8.18
N GLY A 316 -2.87 7.67 -7.13
CA GLY A 316 -2.73 7.09 -5.81
C GLY A 316 -3.31 5.68 -5.73
N LEU A 317 -2.71 4.82 -4.91
CA LEU A 317 -3.29 3.52 -4.60
C LEU A 317 -3.03 3.11 -3.15
N THR A 318 -3.94 2.30 -2.62
CA THR A 318 -3.84 1.75 -1.27
C THR A 318 -4.54 0.40 -1.18
N CYS A 319 -4.14 -0.40 -0.20
CA CYS A 319 -4.80 -1.67 0.11
C CYS A 319 -5.64 -1.53 1.38
N SER A 320 -6.88 -2.03 1.35
CA SER A 320 -7.69 -2.14 2.55
C SER A 320 -7.28 -3.35 3.39
N THR A 321 -7.62 -3.32 4.67
CA THR A 321 -7.43 -4.46 5.58
C THR A 321 -8.25 -5.69 5.15
N SER A 322 -9.34 -5.50 4.40
CA SER A 322 -10.16 -6.58 3.82
C SER A 322 -9.56 -7.20 2.56
N GLY A 323 -8.38 -6.76 2.10
CA GLY A 323 -7.71 -7.31 0.92
C GLY A 323 -8.28 -6.79 -0.40
N GLN A 324 -8.81 -5.58 -0.41
CA GLN A 324 -9.20 -4.86 -1.62
C GLN A 324 -8.10 -3.88 -2.01
N LEU A 325 -7.93 -3.66 -3.29
CA LEU A 325 -7.11 -2.62 -3.86
C LEU A 325 -7.99 -1.43 -4.25
N LEU A 326 -7.67 -0.26 -3.74
CA LEU A 326 -8.31 0.99 -4.08
C LEU A 326 -7.35 1.81 -4.95
N VAL A 327 -7.82 2.24 -6.11
CA VAL A 327 -7.04 3.02 -7.08
C VAL A 327 -7.76 4.36 -7.31
N ALA A 328 -7.07 5.45 -7.05
CA ALA A 328 -7.51 6.77 -7.48
C ALA A 328 -7.29 6.88 -8.98
N ASP A 329 -8.37 6.88 -9.75
CA ASP A 329 -8.33 7.07 -11.20
C ASP A 329 -8.70 8.52 -11.53
N THR A 330 -7.67 9.37 -11.56
CA THR A 330 -7.82 10.79 -11.82
C THR A 330 -8.49 11.05 -13.17
N GLY A 331 -8.21 10.20 -14.17
CA GLY A 331 -8.75 10.36 -15.53
C GLY A 331 -10.24 10.06 -15.64
N ASP A 332 -10.77 9.15 -14.82
CA ASP A 332 -12.20 8.82 -14.75
C ASP A 332 -12.91 9.53 -13.57
N ASN A 333 -12.21 10.38 -12.86
CA ASN A 333 -12.73 11.16 -11.72
C ASN A 333 -13.42 10.30 -10.66
N CYS A 334 -12.86 9.13 -10.34
CA CYS A 334 -13.43 8.19 -9.37
C CYS A 334 -12.33 7.37 -8.69
N ILE A 335 -12.73 6.66 -7.63
CA ILE A 335 -11.93 5.60 -7.02
C ILE A 335 -12.47 4.27 -7.52
N LYS A 336 -11.58 3.41 -8.00
CA LYS A 336 -11.91 2.06 -8.44
C LYS A 336 -11.44 1.06 -7.39
N VAL A 337 -12.35 0.20 -6.96
CA VAL A 337 -12.11 -0.82 -5.93
C VAL A 337 -12.07 -2.19 -6.59
N PHE A 338 -10.94 -2.87 -6.45
CA PHE A 338 -10.72 -4.20 -7.01
C PHE A 338 -10.56 -5.23 -5.90
N LYS A 339 -11.25 -6.37 -6.05
CA LYS A 339 -11.02 -7.53 -5.18
C LYS A 339 -9.99 -8.44 -5.83
N TYR A 340 -8.72 -8.26 -5.46
CA TYR A 340 -7.61 -8.96 -6.11
C TYR A 340 -7.18 -10.28 -5.45
N ARG A 341 -7.71 -10.60 -4.26
CA ARG A 341 -7.39 -11.84 -3.55
C ARG A 341 -8.54 -12.84 -3.56
N VAL A 342 -8.21 -14.10 -3.78
CA VAL A 342 -9.10 -15.22 -3.51
C VAL A 342 -8.76 -15.74 -2.12
N ARG A 343 -9.71 -15.70 -1.15
CA ARG A 343 -9.48 -16.29 0.17
C ARG A 343 -9.25 -17.79 0.02
N PRO A 344 -8.15 -18.36 0.56
CA PRO A 344 -8.08 -19.81 0.73
C PRO A 344 -9.20 -20.23 1.68
N ALA A 345 -9.84 -21.37 1.42
CA ALA A 345 -10.93 -21.91 2.24
C ALA A 345 -10.52 -22.26 3.68
N TYR A 346 -9.24 -22.15 4.03
CA TYR A 346 -8.67 -22.51 5.33
C TYR A 346 -7.63 -21.46 5.78
N SER A 347 -8.09 -20.43 6.45
CA SER A 347 -7.32 -19.73 7.48
C SER A 347 -8.26 -19.47 8.65
N SER A 348 -8.38 -20.47 9.54
CA SER A 348 -9.20 -20.40 10.74
C SER A 348 -8.57 -19.54 11.86
N ASP A 349 -7.39 -18.95 11.65
CA ASP A 349 -6.60 -18.36 12.73
C ASP A 349 -6.25 -16.87 12.57
N ALA A 350 -7.03 -16.11 11.79
CA ALA A 350 -6.95 -14.64 11.84
C ALA A 350 -8.32 -14.07 12.22
N PRO A 351 -8.42 -13.27 13.29
CA PRO A 351 -9.66 -12.59 13.63
C PRO A 351 -9.93 -11.48 12.61
N TRP A 352 -10.70 -11.82 11.58
CA TRP A 352 -11.20 -10.83 10.63
C TRP A 352 -12.37 -10.09 11.27
N VAL A 353 -12.19 -8.82 11.56
CA VAL A 353 -13.30 -7.93 11.89
C VAL A 353 -14.14 -7.81 10.62
N SER A 354 -15.32 -8.45 10.62
CA SER A 354 -16.33 -8.24 9.59
C SER A 354 -16.83 -6.80 9.71
N CYS A 355 -16.98 -6.12 8.57
CA CYS A 355 -17.58 -4.78 8.50
C CYS A 355 -19.10 -4.77 8.79
N ASP A 356 -19.65 -5.86 9.28
CA ASP A 356 -21.03 -5.92 9.78
C ASP A 356 -21.03 -5.44 11.23
N SER A 357 -21.34 -4.18 11.41
CA SER A 357 -21.51 -3.55 12.72
C SER A 357 -22.63 -4.25 13.48
N PRO A 358 -22.39 -4.82 14.67
CA PRO A 358 -23.48 -5.12 15.56
C PRO A 358 -24.06 -3.80 16.09
N ASN A 359 -25.36 -3.61 15.91
CA ASN A 359 -26.14 -2.56 16.54
C ASN A 359 -25.78 -2.44 18.02
N LEU A 360 -25.08 -1.37 18.38
CA LEU A 360 -24.93 -0.94 19.77
C LEU A 360 -26.26 -0.32 20.22
N THR A 361 -27.13 -1.14 20.80
CA THR A 361 -28.23 -0.64 21.61
C THR A 361 -27.65 0.11 22.82
N PRO A 362 -28.19 1.30 23.17
CA PRO A 362 -27.73 2.04 24.33
C PRO A 362 -28.07 1.27 25.62
N ARG A 363 -27.09 0.87 26.40
CA ARG A 363 -27.30 0.39 27.78
C ARG A 363 -27.88 1.54 28.61
N GLN A 364 -29.14 1.41 29.00
CA GLN A 364 -29.74 2.20 30.06
C GLN A 364 -28.94 2.03 31.35
N ARG A 365 -28.41 3.13 31.86
CA ARG A 365 -27.90 3.22 33.23
C ARG A 365 -29.10 3.26 34.16
N THR A 366 -29.39 2.18 34.83
CA THR A 366 -30.21 2.20 36.05
C THR A 366 -29.32 2.58 37.22
N GLY A 367 -29.57 3.77 37.74
CA GLY A 367 -28.96 4.20 38.96
C GLY A 367 -29.61 3.49 40.16
N SER A 368 -28.79 3.17 41.15
CA SER A 368 -29.19 3.05 42.54
C SER A 368 -28.04 3.48 43.39
N MET A 369 -28.17 4.63 44.08
CA MET A 369 -27.40 4.94 45.27
C MET A 369 -27.92 4.09 46.44
N PRO A 370 -27.07 3.76 47.40
CA PRO A 370 -27.44 3.78 48.81
C PRO A 370 -26.58 4.77 49.59
N LEU A 371 -27.28 5.49 50.47
CA LEU A 371 -26.98 6.06 51.75
C LEU A 371 -25.49 6.18 52.19
#